data_7591e26a2c16c6dce601c9a9c28ddb44
#
_entry.id   7591e26a2c16c6dce601c9a9c28ddb44
#
_cell.length_a   1.000
_cell.length_b   1.000
_cell.length_c   1.000
_cell.angle_alpha   90.00
_cell.angle_beta   90.00
_cell.angle_gamma   90.00
#
_symmetry.space_group_name_H-M   'P 1'
#
loop_
_entity.id
_entity.type
_entity.pdbx_description
1 polymer ?
#
loop_
_entity_poly.entity_id
_entity_poly.type
_entity_poly.pdbx_seq_one_letter_code
_entity_poly.pdbx_strand_id
1 'polypeptide(L)'
;MSPPKHIHFKAKRLFGELGQIMDGAIAYVDLNGGGPTEAHTHEHNHLFIVTEGEAKILLGDEEVIVKKNESFLVDGSIPHSVWNNYDGETVMIGISIK
;
A
#
# COMPACT_ATOMS: atom_id res chain seq x y z
N MET A 1 6.59 -6.01 -11.66
CA MET A 1 6.00 -4.71 -12.05
C MET A 1 6.37 -3.64 -11.03
N SER A 2 6.73 -2.48 -11.50
CA SER A 2 7.08 -1.35 -10.63
C SER A 2 6.04 -0.23 -10.84
N PRO A 3 5.22 0.10 -9.83
CA PRO A 3 4.25 1.18 -9.97
C PRO A 3 4.95 2.53 -10.13
N PRO A 4 4.32 3.48 -10.86
CA PRO A 4 4.91 4.79 -11.06
C PRO A 4 5.16 5.53 -9.74
N LYS A 5 6.24 6.32 -9.69
CA LYS A 5 6.61 7.16 -8.53
C LYS A 5 6.84 6.39 -7.23
N HIS A 6 7.12 5.10 -7.32
CA HIS A 6 7.51 4.27 -6.17
C HIS A 6 9.01 3.98 -6.22
N ILE A 7 9.63 3.81 -5.06
CA ILE A 7 11.07 3.62 -4.90
C ILE A 7 11.33 2.30 -4.20
N HIS A 8 12.28 1.49 -4.73
CA HIS A 8 12.62 0.18 -4.16
C HIS A 8 11.39 -0.66 -3.87
N PHE A 9 10.53 -0.75 -4.88
CA PHE A 9 9.18 -1.27 -4.75
C PHE A 9 8.88 -2.22 -5.91
N LYS A 10 8.50 -3.44 -5.60
CA LYS A 10 8.04 -4.41 -6.59
C LYS A 10 6.61 -4.81 -6.26
N ALA A 11 5.78 -4.96 -7.27
CA ALA A 11 4.40 -5.38 -7.08
C ALA A 11 4.06 -6.46 -8.09
N LYS A 12 3.26 -7.42 -7.65
CA LYS A 12 2.72 -8.47 -8.51
C LYS A 12 1.20 -8.45 -8.37
N ARG A 13 0.50 -8.30 -9.48
CA ARG A 13 -0.95 -8.36 -9.47
C ARG A 13 -1.41 -9.79 -9.15
N LEU A 14 -2.31 -9.93 -8.20
CA LEU A 14 -2.84 -11.23 -7.80
C LEU A 14 -4.14 -11.57 -8.53
N PHE A 15 -4.98 -10.58 -8.78
CA PHE A 15 -6.23 -10.76 -9.53
C PHE A 15 -6.72 -9.42 -10.05
N GLY A 16 -7.69 -9.46 -10.97
CA GLY A 16 -8.37 -8.27 -11.50
C GLY A 16 -9.70 -8.05 -10.81
N GLU A 17 -10.68 -7.52 -11.53
CA GLU A 17 -11.99 -7.22 -10.95
C GLU A 17 -12.75 -8.48 -10.55
N LEU A 18 -13.27 -8.47 -9.32
CA LEU A 18 -14.11 -9.53 -8.77
C LEU A 18 -15.23 -8.85 -7.95
N GLY A 19 -16.35 -8.58 -8.57
CA GLY A 19 -17.46 -7.88 -7.93
C GLY A 19 -17.05 -6.47 -7.48
N GLN A 20 -17.04 -6.21 -6.18
CA GLN A 20 -16.61 -4.95 -5.58
C GLN A 20 -15.10 -4.80 -5.55
N ILE A 21 -14.36 -5.86 -5.70
CA ILE A 21 -12.91 -5.86 -5.71
C ILE A 21 -12.42 -5.60 -7.13
N MET A 22 -11.69 -4.51 -7.30
CA MET A 22 -11.16 -4.11 -8.62
C MET A 22 -9.91 -4.92 -8.97
N ASP A 23 -8.99 -5.05 -8.04
CA ASP A 23 -7.79 -5.85 -8.19
C ASP A 23 -7.14 -6.11 -6.83
N GLY A 24 -6.11 -6.92 -6.85
CA GLY A 24 -5.26 -7.18 -5.71
C GLY A 24 -3.84 -7.42 -6.16
N ALA A 25 -2.90 -6.98 -5.35
CA ALA A 25 -1.48 -7.11 -5.63
C ALA A 25 -0.72 -7.41 -4.35
N ILE A 26 0.41 -8.08 -4.49
CA ILE A 26 1.37 -8.19 -3.40
C ILE A 26 2.55 -7.26 -3.72
N ALA A 27 2.95 -6.47 -2.74
CA ALA A 27 4.03 -5.51 -2.86
C ALA A 27 5.19 -5.89 -1.96
N TYR A 28 6.39 -5.80 -2.51
CA TYR A 28 7.64 -6.02 -1.78
C TYR A 28 8.34 -4.68 -1.70
N VAL A 29 8.39 -4.11 -0.51
CA VAL A 29 8.91 -2.76 -0.29
C VAL A 29 10.23 -2.86 0.44
N ASP A 30 11.31 -2.56 -0.26
CA ASP A 30 12.66 -2.61 0.30
C ASP A 30 12.88 -1.49 1.32
N LEU A 31 13.96 -1.60 2.07
CA LEU A 31 14.35 -0.58 3.03
C LEU A 31 14.37 0.81 2.37
N ASN A 32 13.76 1.78 3.03
CA ASN A 32 13.60 3.16 2.55
C ASN A 32 12.73 3.29 1.30
N GLY A 33 12.01 2.22 0.94
CA GLY A 33 11.10 2.23 -0.20
C GLY A 33 9.70 2.68 0.18
N GLY A 34 8.89 2.87 -0.84
CA GLY A 34 7.50 3.24 -0.70
C GLY A 34 7.03 4.16 -1.82
N GLY A 35 5.92 4.81 -1.58
CA GLY A 35 5.36 5.77 -2.52
C GLY A 35 3.84 5.77 -2.55
N PRO A 36 3.25 6.54 -3.43
CA PRO A 36 3.94 7.42 -4.38
C PRO A 36 4.69 8.54 -3.67
N THR A 37 5.72 9.08 -4.33
CA THR A 37 6.54 10.18 -3.75
C THR A 37 5.75 11.46 -3.54
N GLU A 38 4.66 11.61 -4.30
CA GLU A 38 3.65 12.63 -4.07
C GLU A 38 2.36 11.94 -3.66
N ALA A 39 1.78 12.32 -2.54
CA ALA A 39 0.52 11.74 -2.09
C ALA A 39 -0.57 11.97 -3.15
N HIS A 40 -1.39 10.94 -3.37
CA HIS A 40 -2.41 10.98 -4.41
C HIS A 40 -3.78 10.58 -3.87
N THR A 41 -4.80 10.84 -4.67
CA THR A 41 -6.17 10.43 -4.40
C THR A 41 -6.72 9.65 -5.59
N HIS A 42 -7.74 8.84 -5.33
CA HIS A 42 -8.51 8.17 -6.37
C HIS A 42 -9.90 7.78 -5.86
N GLU A 43 -10.75 7.32 -6.76
CA GLU A 43 -12.16 7.06 -6.45
C GLU A 43 -12.39 5.80 -5.63
N HIS A 44 -11.48 4.85 -5.70
CA HIS A 44 -11.61 3.59 -4.96
C HIS A 44 -10.79 3.62 -3.67
N ASN A 45 -11.14 2.73 -2.75
CA ASN A 45 -10.42 2.57 -1.49
C ASN A 45 -9.37 1.47 -1.61
N HIS A 46 -8.40 1.46 -0.71
CA HIS A 46 -7.38 0.41 -0.62
C HIS A 46 -7.42 -0.26 0.74
N LEU A 47 -7.48 -1.57 0.74
CA LEU A 47 -7.23 -2.37 1.93
C LEU A 47 -5.79 -2.87 1.88
N PHE A 48 -4.98 -2.48 2.85
CA PHE A 48 -3.60 -2.97 2.97
C PHE A 48 -3.51 -3.98 4.10
N ILE A 49 -2.83 -5.09 3.83
CA ILE A 49 -2.57 -6.16 4.81
C ILE A 49 -1.07 -6.38 4.83
N VAL A 50 -0.43 -6.16 5.97
CA VAL A 50 1.01 -6.37 6.11
C VAL A 50 1.24 -7.81 6.54
N THR A 51 2.04 -8.54 5.76
CA THR A 51 2.37 -9.94 6.05
C THR A 51 3.77 -10.10 6.61
N GLU A 52 4.68 -9.17 6.31
CA GLU A 52 6.04 -9.14 6.86
C GLU A 52 6.47 -7.68 7.03
N GLY A 53 7.20 -7.39 8.10
CA GLY A 53 7.72 -6.04 8.34
C GLY A 53 6.68 -5.11 8.95
N GLU A 54 6.77 -3.85 8.58
CA GLU A 54 5.89 -2.80 9.10
C GLU A 54 5.78 -1.68 8.08
N ALA A 55 4.57 -1.20 7.86
CA ALA A 55 4.29 -0.10 6.94
C ALA A 55 3.88 1.15 7.70
N LYS A 56 4.24 2.29 7.14
CA LYS A 56 3.76 3.59 7.58
C LYS A 56 2.93 4.19 6.46
N ILE A 57 1.66 4.44 6.73
CA ILE A 57 0.73 5.07 5.79
C ILE A 57 0.60 6.53 6.17
N LEU A 58 0.96 7.41 5.25
CA LEU A 58 0.70 8.84 5.39
C LEU A 58 -0.68 9.10 4.82
N LEU A 59 -1.58 9.60 5.64
CA LEU A 59 -2.99 9.79 5.30
C LEU A 59 -3.42 11.19 5.70
N GLY A 60 -3.43 12.12 4.73
CA GLY A 60 -3.61 13.53 5.03
C GLY A 60 -2.51 14.01 5.96
N ASP A 61 -2.87 14.51 7.12
CA ASP A 61 -1.93 14.98 8.14
C ASP A 61 -1.59 13.90 9.18
N GLU A 62 -2.09 12.69 9.00
CA GLU A 62 -1.91 11.61 9.96
C GLU A 62 -0.91 10.57 9.48
N GLU A 63 -0.28 9.89 10.43
CA GLU A 63 0.52 8.70 10.18
C GLU A 63 -0.15 7.50 10.82
N VAL A 64 -0.27 6.42 10.05
CA VAL A 64 -0.83 5.16 10.54
C VAL A 64 0.24 4.09 10.40
N ILE A 65 0.55 3.42 11.51
CA ILE A 65 1.50 2.30 11.51
C ILE A 65 0.71 1.01 11.43
N VAL A 66 1.04 0.19 10.44
CA VAL A 66 0.43 -1.12 10.23
C VAL A 66 1.52 -2.18 10.38
N LYS A 67 1.38 -2.99 11.41
CA LYS A 67 2.38 -4.01 11.75
C LYS A 67 2.02 -5.34 11.09
N LYS A 68 2.96 -6.28 11.16
CA LYS A 68 2.76 -7.64 10.65
C LYS A 68 1.43 -8.22 11.13
N ASN A 69 0.67 -8.79 10.22
CA ASN A 69 -0.65 -9.39 10.45
C ASN A 69 -1.75 -8.40 10.82
N GLU A 70 -1.50 -7.12 10.57
CA GLU A 70 -2.53 -6.08 10.71
C GLU A 70 -2.96 -5.58 9.34
N SER A 71 -4.13 -4.95 9.29
CA SER A 71 -4.67 -4.36 8.08
C SER A 71 -5.21 -2.96 8.35
N PHE A 72 -5.31 -2.16 7.30
CA PHE A 72 -5.88 -0.83 7.36
C PHE A 72 -6.56 -0.49 6.05
N LEU A 73 -7.77 0.05 6.14
CA LEU A 73 -8.52 0.50 4.97
C LEU A 73 -8.25 1.99 4.75
N VAL A 74 -7.67 2.32 3.61
CA VAL A 74 -7.40 3.70 3.21
C VAL A 74 -8.56 4.22 2.38
N ASP A 75 -9.16 5.32 2.81
CA ASP A 75 -10.13 6.07 2.01
C ASP A 75 -9.36 6.76 0.88
N GLY A 76 -9.61 6.33 -0.35
CA GLY A 76 -8.90 6.82 -1.52
C GLY A 76 -9.09 8.31 -1.81
N SER A 77 -10.13 8.93 -1.24
CA SER A 77 -10.38 10.37 -1.41
C SER A 77 -9.43 11.25 -0.57
N ILE A 78 -8.72 10.65 0.37
CA ILE A 78 -7.76 11.37 1.22
C ILE A 78 -6.35 11.17 0.62
N PRO A 79 -5.56 12.24 0.44
CA PRO A 79 -4.19 12.11 -0.07
C PRO A 79 -3.38 11.14 0.77
N HIS A 80 -2.74 10.16 0.13
CA HIS A 80 -2.05 9.09 0.86
C HIS A 80 -0.82 8.58 0.13
N SER A 81 0.07 7.99 0.91
CA SER A 81 1.22 7.22 0.43
C SER A 81 1.59 6.17 1.47
N VAL A 82 2.32 5.15 1.04
CA VAL A 82 2.68 4.02 1.89
C VAL A 82 4.19 3.82 1.86
N TRP A 83 4.81 3.70 3.02
CA TRP A 83 6.25 3.61 3.15
C TRP A 83 6.66 2.43 4.03
N ASN A 84 7.84 1.90 3.75
CA ASN A 84 8.45 0.88 4.62
C ASN A 84 8.91 1.57 5.92
N ASN A 85 8.44 1.06 7.04
CA ASN A 85 8.78 1.54 8.38
C ASN A 85 9.52 0.46 9.17
N TYR A 86 10.32 -0.35 8.50
CA TYR A 86 11.00 -1.50 9.06
C TYR A 86 12.46 -1.50 8.60
N ASP A 87 13.33 -2.17 9.29
CA ASP A 87 14.76 -2.24 8.95
C ASP A 87 15.10 -3.39 7.98
N GLY A 88 14.13 -3.89 7.30
CA GLY A 88 14.21 -4.91 6.27
C GLY A 88 13.10 -4.73 5.26
N GLU A 89 12.84 -5.75 4.46
CA GLU A 89 11.76 -5.74 3.49
C GLU A 89 10.40 -5.81 4.18
N THR A 90 9.47 -4.99 3.76
CA THR A 90 8.06 -5.09 4.15
C THR A 90 7.28 -5.70 3.00
N VAL A 91 6.46 -6.69 3.31
CA VAL A 91 5.58 -7.35 2.33
C VAL A 91 4.14 -7.06 2.72
N MET A 92 3.37 -6.61 1.77
CA MET A 92 1.97 -6.26 1.99
C MET A 92 1.10 -6.62 0.80
N ILE A 93 -0.15 -6.90 1.08
CA ILE A 93 -1.17 -7.13 0.07
C ILE A 93 -2.02 -5.87 -0.01
N GLY A 94 -2.22 -5.37 -1.22
CA GLY A 94 -3.10 -4.23 -1.47
C GLY A 94 -4.29 -4.67 -2.30
N ILE A 95 -5.49 -4.37 -1.82
CA ILE A 95 -6.75 -4.71 -2.48
C ILE A 95 -7.48 -3.40 -2.76
N SER A 96 -7.79 -3.16 -4.05
CA SER A 96 -8.56 -1.99 -4.45
C SER A 96 -10.05 -2.33 -4.44
N ILE A 97 -10.83 -1.53 -3.74
CA ILE A 97 -12.26 -1.78 -3.48
C ILE A 97 -13.07 -0.59 -3.99
N LYS A 98 -14.08 -0.89 -4.77
CA LYS A 98 -15.00 0.15 -5.25
C LYS A 98 -15.83 0.76 -4.12
#